data_8bab71d8f33a7db84dbbfd2663565e12
#
_entry.id   8bab71d8f33a7db84dbbfd2663565e12
#
_cell.length_a   1.000
_cell.length_b   1.000
_cell.length_c   1.000
_cell.angle_alpha   90.00
_cell.angle_beta   90.00
_cell.angle_gamma   90.00
#
_symmetry.space_group_name_H-M   'P 1'
#
loop_
_entity.id
_entity.type
_entity.pdbx_description
1 polymer ?
#
loop_
_entity_poly.entity_id
_entity_poly.type
_entity_poly.pdbx_seq_one_letter_code
_entity_poly.pdbx_strand_id
1 'polypeptide(L)'
;VKYDKNKDFFVKLVGEASDVDVFLETQHLKMETTFTSLSSQKYVKLTNRSDITAHFEWKMFETTAEEEEHRLTQTVSIAQAEAMEERQWATSEDDRFGLELDMEDEIEGLGPMALSVGRKYKQLRKSVAEDRFLFHHPIFKVEPSAGEVWPNSSVELIVTFSPEVVGEFEMPAYLQVSGREDRLPLHLQATGVGPKVTISYDKLEIGNVFIGSLNEYEVVLMNDGRIPAEWHVEPNESTFGKMFSLSPSSGTLNVNEQTSVTVTFQSDKL
;
A
#
# COMPACT_ATOMS: atom_id res chain seq x y z
N VAL A 1 -10.73 -41.25 32.34
CA VAL A 1 -11.54 -40.37 33.23
C VAL A 1 -11.91 -41.15 34.46
N LYS A 2 -11.58 -40.65 35.66
CA LYS A 2 -11.93 -41.25 36.93
C LYS A 2 -13.26 -40.63 37.42
N TYR A 3 -14.22 -41.46 37.67
CA TYR A 3 -15.54 -40.98 38.13
C TYR A 3 -15.85 -41.42 39.54
N ASP A 4 -15.34 -42.19 40.22
CA ASP A 4 -15.51 -42.55 41.64
C ASP A 4 -14.30 -43.36 42.09
N LYS A 5 -14.13 -43.52 43.41
CA LYS A 5 -12.93 -44.11 44.02
C LYS A 5 -12.52 -45.48 43.47
N ASN A 6 -13.34 -46.17 42.66
CA ASN A 6 -13.09 -47.51 42.15
C ASN A 6 -13.59 -47.82 40.73
N LYS A 7 -13.90 -46.80 39.90
CA LYS A 7 -14.29 -47.06 38.50
C LYS A 7 -13.49 -46.18 37.56
N ASP A 8 -12.65 -46.82 36.76
CA ASP A 8 -11.95 -46.17 35.65
C ASP A 8 -12.72 -46.43 34.36
N PHE A 9 -13.05 -45.33 33.63
CA PHE A 9 -13.60 -45.42 32.29
C PHE A 9 -12.48 -45.15 31.30
N PHE A 10 -12.32 -46.07 30.37
CA PHE A 10 -11.36 -45.95 29.28
C PHE A 10 -12.09 -45.52 28.01
N VAL A 11 -11.62 -44.47 27.41
CA VAL A 11 -12.07 -44.04 26.10
C VAL A 11 -10.94 -44.31 25.13
N LYS A 12 -11.13 -45.13 24.12
CA LYS A 12 -10.20 -45.37 23.05
C LYS A 12 -10.26 -44.15 22.09
N LEU A 13 -9.21 -43.39 21.99
CA LEU A 13 -9.06 -42.36 20.99
C LEU A 13 -8.38 -42.98 19.78
N VAL A 14 -8.97 -42.78 18.61
CA VAL A 14 -8.42 -43.23 17.33
C VAL A 14 -8.31 -41.97 16.46
N GLY A 15 -7.15 -41.75 15.87
CA GLY A 15 -6.89 -40.67 14.94
C GLY A 15 -6.02 -41.18 13.81
N GLU A 16 -6.19 -40.64 12.64
CA GLU A 16 -5.38 -40.90 11.46
C GLU A 16 -4.78 -39.58 11.02
N ALA A 17 -3.50 -39.57 10.66
CA ALA A 17 -2.83 -38.40 10.07
C ALA A 17 -2.75 -38.61 8.56
N SER A 18 -3.23 -37.65 7.81
CA SER A 18 -3.14 -37.64 6.35
C SER A 18 -2.36 -36.41 5.89
N ASP A 19 -1.57 -36.58 4.85
CA ASP A 19 -0.88 -35.48 4.21
C ASP A 19 -1.85 -34.65 3.37
N VAL A 20 -1.64 -33.33 3.32
CA VAL A 20 -2.42 -32.40 2.52
C VAL A 20 -1.77 -32.24 1.14
N ASP A 21 -2.45 -32.76 0.11
CA ASP A 21 -2.03 -32.59 -1.30
C ASP A 21 -2.89 -31.49 -1.96
N VAL A 22 -2.47 -30.25 -1.78
CA VAL A 22 -3.10 -29.07 -2.38
C VAL A 22 -2.09 -28.35 -3.24
N PHE A 23 -2.49 -28.00 -4.46
CA PHE A 23 -1.61 -27.33 -5.43
C PHE A 23 -2.37 -26.30 -6.26
N LEU A 24 -1.63 -25.26 -6.69
CA LEU A 24 -2.06 -24.29 -7.68
C LEU A 24 -1.79 -24.82 -9.08
N GLU A 25 -2.70 -24.62 -10.02
CA GLU A 25 -2.54 -24.98 -11.42
C GLU A 25 -1.33 -24.28 -12.06
N THR A 26 -1.06 -23.05 -11.65
CA THR A 26 0.09 -22.26 -12.07
C THR A 26 0.72 -21.51 -10.90
N GLN A 27 2.03 -21.39 -10.92
CA GLN A 27 2.78 -20.56 -9.98
C GLN A 27 3.15 -19.19 -10.56
N HIS A 28 3.02 -19.00 -11.87
CA HIS A 28 3.29 -17.76 -12.58
C HIS A 28 2.05 -17.35 -13.37
N LEU A 29 1.47 -16.22 -12.98
CA LEU A 29 0.29 -15.67 -13.62
C LEU A 29 0.64 -14.36 -14.32
N LYS A 30 0.70 -14.38 -15.63
CA LYS A 30 0.85 -13.19 -16.43
C LYS A 30 -0.53 -12.65 -16.79
N MET A 31 -0.85 -11.45 -16.29
CA MET A 31 -2.08 -10.74 -16.63
C MET A 31 -2.01 -10.14 -18.03
N GLU A 32 -3.14 -9.78 -18.57
CA GLU A 32 -3.20 -9.02 -19.82
C GLU A 32 -2.76 -7.58 -19.61
N THR A 33 -2.21 -6.97 -20.66
CA THR A 33 -1.90 -5.54 -20.67
C THR A 33 -3.19 -4.75 -20.48
N THR A 34 -3.26 -3.94 -19.43
CA THR A 34 -4.49 -3.28 -19.00
C THR A 34 -4.27 -1.77 -18.94
N PHE A 35 -5.26 -0.99 -19.38
CA PHE A 35 -5.22 0.47 -19.27
C PHE A 35 -5.40 0.92 -17.84
N THR A 36 -4.75 2.04 -17.45
CA THR A 36 -4.77 2.63 -16.10
C THR A 36 -6.15 3.04 -15.65
N SER A 37 -7.19 2.93 -16.24
CA SER A 37 -8.57 3.21 -15.79
C SER A 37 -9.45 1.98 -15.79
N LEU A 38 -8.89 0.84 -16.20
CA LEU A 38 -9.60 -0.42 -16.35
C LEU A 38 -9.03 -1.48 -15.43
N SER A 39 -9.75 -2.58 -15.31
CA SER A 39 -9.29 -3.77 -14.60
C SER A 39 -9.38 -4.99 -15.50
N SER A 40 -8.43 -5.90 -15.35
CA SER A 40 -8.43 -7.22 -15.98
C SER A 40 -8.50 -8.31 -14.91
N GLN A 41 -9.08 -9.45 -15.28
CA GLN A 41 -9.25 -10.58 -14.38
C GLN A 41 -8.73 -11.86 -15.02
N LYS A 42 -8.09 -12.70 -14.21
CA LYS A 42 -7.74 -14.07 -14.58
C LYS A 42 -8.08 -15.03 -13.45
N TYR A 43 -8.32 -16.26 -13.83
CA TYR A 43 -8.69 -17.33 -12.93
C TYR A 43 -7.49 -18.26 -12.73
N VAL A 44 -7.30 -18.68 -11.48
CA VAL A 44 -6.30 -19.69 -11.09
C VAL A 44 -7.03 -20.77 -10.31
N LYS A 45 -6.78 -22.01 -10.67
CA LYS A 45 -7.42 -23.14 -10.02
C LYS A 45 -6.57 -23.68 -8.88
N LEU A 46 -7.18 -23.79 -7.72
CA LEU A 46 -6.63 -24.45 -6.53
C LEU A 46 -7.29 -25.81 -6.42
N THR A 47 -6.50 -26.87 -6.41
CA THR A 47 -7.00 -28.25 -6.38
C THR A 47 -6.51 -28.96 -5.13
N ASN A 48 -7.43 -29.63 -4.44
CA ASN A 48 -7.18 -30.52 -3.32
C ASN A 48 -7.36 -31.97 -3.75
N ARG A 49 -6.30 -32.75 -3.72
CA ARG A 49 -6.31 -34.20 -4.01
C ARG A 49 -6.32 -35.06 -2.73
N SER A 50 -6.29 -34.43 -1.57
CA SER A 50 -6.37 -35.15 -0.30
C SER A 50 -7.80 -35.52 0.05
N ASP A 51 -7.95 -36.47 0.97
CA ASP A 51 -9.25 -36.92 1.48
C ASP A 51 -9.79 -36.06 2.64
N ILE A 52 -9.09 -34.96 2.95
CA ILE A 52 -9.45 -34.02 4.01
C ILE A 52 -9.73 -32.63 3.43
N THR A 53 -10.61 -31.87 4.08
CA THR A 53 -10.86 -30.47 3.71
C THR A 53 -9.66 -29.63 4.10
N ALA A 54 -9.14 -28.85 3.16
CA ALA A 54 -8.05 -27.93 3.37
C ALA A 54 -8.55 -26.50 3.47
N HIS A 55 -8.15 -25.79 4.52
CA HIS A 55 -8.39 -24.35 4.64
C HIS A 55 -7.22 -23.61 4.04
N PHE A 56 -7.49 -22.51 3.35
CA PHE A 56 -6.47 -21.69 2.75
C PHE A 56 -6.66 -20.21 3.05
N GLU A 57 -5.56 -19.46 3.04
CA GLU A 57 -5.56 -18.00 3.10
C GLU A 57 -4.34 -17.42 2.37
N TRP A 58 -4.53 -16.27 1.75
CA TRP A 58 -3.45 -15.56 1.06
C TRP A 58 -2.69 -14.68 2.02
N LYS A 59 -1.35 -14.75 1.96
CA LYS A 59 -0.39 -14.05 2.82
C LYS A 59 0.51 -13.14 2.01
N MET A 60 1.03 -12.09 2.67
CA MET A 60 2.00 -11.16 2.09
C MET A 60 3.42 -11.72 2.05
N PHE A 61 3.79 -12.57 3.01
CA PHE A 61 5.14 -13.06 3.22
C PHE A 61 5.25 -14.55 2.91
N GLU A 62 6.42 -14.98 2.48
CA GLU A 62 6.69 -16.38 2.15
C GLU A 62 6.68 -17.27 3.40
N THR A 63 7.27 -16.78 4.49
CA THR A 63 7.44 -17.53 5.71
C THR A 63 6.83 -16.83 6.92
N THR A 64 6.55 -17.62 7.97
CA THR A 64 6.14 -17.09 9.28
C THR A 64 7.26 -16.29 9.96
N ALA A 65 8.52 -16.63 9.67
CA ALA A 65 9.67 -15.91 10.20
C ALA A 65 9.73 -14.47 9.66
N GLU A 66 9.46 -14.28 8.37
CA GLU A 66 9.36 -12.94 7.76
C GLU A 66 8.20 -12.12 8.33
N GLU A 67 7.06 -12.76 8.59
CA GLU A 67 5.94 -12.09 9.28
C GLU A 67 6.33 -11.61 10.68
N GLU A 68 7.04 -12.43 11.43
CA GLU A 68 7.50 -12.08 12.78
C GLU A 68 8.54 -10.96 12.75
N GLU A 69 9.49 -11.00 11.82
CA GLU A 69 10.48 -9.94 11.63
C GLU A 69 9.82 -8.62 11.28
N HIS A 70 8.84 -8.64 10.36
CA HIS A 70 8.08 -7.47 9.99
C HIS A 70 7.27 -6.92 11.17
N ARG A 71 6.63 -7.79 11.97
CA ARG A 71 5.90 -7.42 13.18
C ARG A 71 6.81 -6.77 14.22
N LEU A 72 7.99 -7.30 14.41
CA LEU A 72 9.00 -6.72 15.30
C LEU A 72 9.42 -5.33 14.82
N THR A 73 9.70 -5.17 13.53
CA THR A 73 10.07 -3.88 12.93
C THR A 73 8.97 -2.84 13.12
N GLN A 74 7.70 -3.20 12.89
CA GLN A 74 6.56 -2.31 13.14
C GLN A 74 6.43 -1.96 14.63
N THR A 75 6.62 -2.91 15.52
CA THR A 75 6.55 -2.68 16.97
C THR A 75 7.64 -1.70 17.43
N VAL A 76 8.86 -1.85 16.92
CA VAL A 76 9.98 -0.93 17.20
C VAL A 76 9.68 0.48 16.65
N SER A 77 9.16 0.59 15.44
CA SER A 77 8.81 1.88 14.84
C SER A 77 7.71 2.59 15.64
N ILE A 78 6.70 1.87 16.12
CA ILE A 78 5.65 2.39 17.00
C ILE A 78 6.23 2.90 18.32
N ALA A 79 7.14 2.15 18.94
CA ALA A 79 7.78 2.57 20.18
C ALA A 79 8.65 3.82 20.00
N GLN A 80 9.35 3.93 18.86
CA GLN A 80 10.12 5.13 18.54
C GLN A 80 9.22 6.34 18.28
N ALA A 81 8.09 6.17 17.57
CA ALA A 81 7.12 7.23 17.34
C ALA A 81 6.47 7.71 18.64
N GLU A 82 6.13 6.78 19.55
CA GLU A 82 5.60 7.10 20.89
C GLU A 82 6.62 7.95 21.68
N ALA A 83 7.87 7.50 21.74
CA ALA A 83 8.92 8.24 22.45
C ALA A 83 9.23 9.61 21.83
N MET A 84 9.09 9.77 20.52
CA MET A 84 9.23 11.08 19.86
C MET A 84 8.06 12.01 20.20
N GLU A 85 6.83 11.49 20.14
CA GLU A 85 5.63 12.26 20.48
C GLU A 85 5.65 12.70 21.96
N GLU A 86 6.04 11.81 22.87
CA GLU A 86 6.22 12.15 24.30
C GLU A 86 7.27 13.24 24.52
N ARG A 87 8.42 13.18 23.81
CA ARG A 87 9.45 14.23 23.90
C ARG A 87 8.97 15.56 23.35
N GLN A 88 8.23 15.58 22.26
CA GLN A 88 7.67 16.81 21.71
C GLN A 88 6.70 17.47 22.69
N TRP A 89 5.92 16.68 23.41
CA TRP A 89 5.01 17.18 24.44
C TRP A 89 5.78 17.73 25.62
N ALA A 90 6.79 17.02 26.13
CA ALA A 90 7.60 17.48 27.24
C ALA A 90 8.29 18.83 26.95
N THR A 91 8.82 19.02 25.74
CA THR A 91 9.42 20.30 25.33
C THR A 91 8.40 21.41 25.11
N SER A 92 7.16 21.09 24.70
CA SER A 92 6.10 22.09 24.50
C SER A 92 5.46 22.55 25.82
N GLU A 93 5.51 21.73 26.87
CA GLU A 93 5.08 22.12 28.23
C GLU A 93 6.10 23.03 28.89
N ASP A 94 7.40 22.82 28.72
CA ASP A 94 8.46 23.69 29.24
C ASP A 94 8.40 25.13 28.66
N ASP A 95 7.98 25.28 27.41
CA ASP A 95 7.78 26.60 26.77
C ASP A 95 6.51 27.33 27.27
N ARG A 96 5.58 26.63 27.90
CA ARG A 96 4.33 27.21 28.45
C ARG A 96 4.39 27.56 29.92
N PHE A 97 5.28 27.00 30.70
CA PHE A 97 5.42 27.23 32.13
C PHE A 97 6.69 27.98 32.49
N GLY A 98 6.86 29.18 31.93
CA GLY A 98 7.71 30.22 32.47
C GLY A 98 7.02 31.02 33.57
N LEU A 99 6.17 30.43 34.40
CA LEU A 99 5.53 31.03 35.57
C LEU A 99 5.52 30.01 36.70
N GLU A 100 6.21 30.44 37.76
CA GLU A 100 6.33 29.77 39.06
C GLU A 100 5.01 29.11 39.51
N LEU A 101 5.05 27.80 39.77
CA LEU A 101 4.10 27.14 40.66
C LEU A 101 4.85 26.23 41.62
N ASP A 102 4.53 26.45 42.91
CA ASP A 102 5.06 25.80 44.10
C ASP A 102 5.06 24.26 43.99
N MET A 103 6.19 23.68 44.41
CA MET A 103 6.40 22.25 44.57
C MET A 103 5.60 21.73 45.76
N GLU A 104 4.41 21.23 45.56
CA GLU A 104 3.73 20.28 46.47
C GLU A 104 2.50 19.66 45.78
N ASP A 105 2.68 18.78 44.76
CA ASP A 105 1.71 17.76 44.37
C ASP A 105 2.32 16.90 43.23
N GLU A 106 3.44 16.23 43.51
CA GLU A 106 3.90 15.11 42.72
C GLU A 106 3.09 13.86 43.09
N ILE A 107 2.47 13.27 42.10
CA ILE A 107 1.86 11.93 41.97
C ILE A 107 0.34 11.97 41.72
N GLU A 108 -0.09 12.61 40.63
CA GLU A 108 -1.35 12.25 39.94
C GLU A 108 -1.57 13.03 38.63
N GLY A 109 -0.55 13.32 37.86
CA GLY A 109 -0.67 14.25 36.77
C GLY A 109 -0.15 13.78 35.42
N LEU A 110 -0.48 12.58 34.95
CA LEU A 110 -0.50 12.34 33.49
C LEU A 110 -1.72 13.06 32.92
N GLY A 111 -1.50 14.27 32.40
CA GLY A 111 -2.56 15.09 31.82
C GLY A 111 -3.41 14.32 30.79
N PRO A 112 -4.65 14.76 30.51
CA PRO A 112 -5.60 14.07 29.61
C PRO A 112 -5.01 13.73 28.25
N MET A 113 -4.02 14.46 27.81
CA MET A 113 -3.32 14.27 26.52
C MET A 113 -2.32 13.11 26.55
N ALA A 114 -1.51 12.97 27.61
CA ALA A 114 -0.58 11.84 27.75
C ALA A 114 -1.33 10.51 27.83
N LEU A 115 -2.50 10.49 28.48
CA LEU A 115 -3.40 9.34 28.47
C LEU A 115 -3.98 9.05 27.09
N SER A 116 -4.19 10.07 26.27
CA SER A 116 -4.65 9.93 24.88
C SER A 116 -3.57 9.32 24.00
N VAL A 117 -2.32 9.80 24.10
CA VAL A 117 -1.15 9.28 23.38
C VAL A 117 -0.92 7.80 23.74
N GLY A 118 -0.86 7.47 25.04
CA GLY A 118 -0.68 6.09 25.48
C GLY A 118 -1.79 5.14 25.00
N ARG A 119 -3.05 5.59 24.93
CA ARG A 119 -4.17 4.80 24.38
C ARG A 119 -4.01 4.57 22.88
N LYS A 120 -3.63 5.61 22.10
CA LYS A 120 -3.36 5.54 20.68
C LYS A 120 -2.31 4.47 20.37
N TYR A 121 -1.16 4.56 21.02
CA TYR A 121 -0.06 3.60 20.78
C TYR A 121 -0.35 2.19 21.32
N LYS A 122 -1.12 2.06 22.38
CA LYS A 122 -1.61 0.75 22.84
C LYS A 122 -2.53 0.09 21.81
N GLN A 123 -3.41 0.86 21.17
CA GLN A 123 -4.26 0.34 20.09
C GLN A 123 -3.45 -0.06 18.86
N LEU A 124 -2.46 0.77 18.46
CA LEU A 124 -1.55 0.44 17.36
C LEU A 124 -0.75 -0.83 17.63
N ARG A 125 -0.18 -1.00 18.81
CA ARG A 125 0.50 -2.26 19.19
C ARG A 125 -0.43 -3.46 19.15
N LYS A 126 -1.67 -3.29 19.60
CA LYS A 126 -2.68 -4.36 19.53
C LYS A 126 -3.04 -4.70 18.09
N SER A 127 -3.25 -3.73 17.22
CA SER A 127 -3.54 -3.98 15.80
C SER A 127 -2.40 -4.71 15.09
N VAL A 128 -1.14 -4.34 15.37
CA VAL A 128 0.03 -5.05 14.82
C VAL A 128 0.15 -6.48 15.37
N ALA A 129 -0.15 -6.69 16.65
CA ALA A 129 -0.13 -8.04 17.24
C ALA A 129 -1.21 -8.96 16.67
N GLU A 130 -2.37 -8.42 16.33
CA GLU A 130 -3.52 -9.15 15.78
C GLU A 130 -3.51 -9.22 14.25
N ASP A 131 -2.56 -8.55 13.57
CA ASP A 131 -2.48 -8.57 12.12
C ASP A 131 -2.13 -9.96 11.62
N ARG A 132 -2.94 -10.46 10.70
CA ARG A 132 -2.79 -11.76 10.05
C ARG A 132 -1.91 -11.71 8.82
N PHE A 133 -1.43 -10.53 8.42
CA PHE A 133 -0.65 -10.30 7.19
C PHE A 133 -1.29 -10.94 5.95
N LEU A 134 -2.61 -10.77 5.82
CA LEU A 134 -3.30 -11.22 4.63
C LEU A 134 -2.80 -10.44 3.41
N PHE A 135 -2.77 -11.10 2.27
CA PHE A 135 -2.37 -10.46 1.03
C PHE A 135 -3.28 -9.27 0.74
N HIS A 136 -2.67 -8.10 0.72
CA HIS A 136 -3.31 -6.85 0.38
C HIS A 136 -2.36 -6.02 -0.49
N HIS A 137 -2.79 -5.69 -1.69
CA HIS A 137 -2.03 -4.85 -2.60
C HIS A 137 -2.97 -3.88 -3.33
N PRO A 138 -2.60 -2.60 -3.53
CA PRO A 138 -3.50 -1.64 -4.15
C PRO A 138 -3.88 -1.99 -5.59
N ILE A 139 -2.98 -2.63 -6.32
CA ILE A 139 -3.12 -2.93 -7.75
C ILE A 139 -3.57 -4.36 -8.02
N PHE A 140 -3.19 -5.32 -7.16
CA PHE A 140 -3.57 -6.72 -7.28
C PHE A 140 -4.53 -7.12 -6.18
N LYS A 141 -5.61 -7.81 -6.55
CA LYS A 141 -6.57 -8.40 -5.62
C LYS A 141 -6.74 -9.87 -5.94
N VAL A 142 -6.70 -10.71 -4.92
CA VAL A 142 -6.96 -12.15 -5.06
C VAL A 142 -8.21 -12.49 -4.25
N GLU A 143 -9.20 -13.10 -4.90
CA GLU A 143 -10.48 -13.46 -4.31
C GLU A 143 -10.84 -14.93 -4.58
N PRO A 144 -11.36 -15.63 -3.57
CA PRO A 144 -11.49 -15.23 -2.16
C PRO A 144 -10.13 -15.15 -1.45
N SER A 145 -10.00 -14.24 -0.48
CA SER A 145 -8.76 -14.06 0.31
C SER A 145 -8.48 -15.23 1.27
N ALA A 146 -9.52 -15.97 1.64
CA ALA A 146 -9.47 -17.18 2.44
C ALA A 146 -10.67 -18.06 2.14
N GLY A 147 -10.57 -19.35 2.39
CA GLY A 147 -11.66 -20.28 2.14
C GLY A 147 -11.29 -21.72 2.44
N GLU A 148 -12.10 -22.62 1.93
CA GLU A 148 -11.95 -24.07 2.08
C GLU A 148 -11.98 -24.74 0.71
N VAL A 149 -11.17 -25.79 0.56
CA VAL A 149 -11.21 -26.68 -0.60
C VAL A 149 -11.55 -28.08 -0.11
N TRP A 150 -12.68 -28.59 -0.57
CA TRP A 150 -13.20 -29.89 -0.17
C TRP A 150 -12.33 -31.03 -0.70
N PRO A 151 -12.41 -32.22 -0.11
CA PRO A 151 -11.67 -33.38 -0.59
C PRO A 151 -11.92 -33.65 -2.09
N ASN A 152 -10.87 -33.96 -2.81
CA ASN A 152 -10.91 -34.29 -4.23
C ASN A 152 -11.67 -33.28 -5.10
N SER A 153 -11.61 -31.99 -4.71
CA SER A 153 -12.28 -30.91 -5.40
C SER A 153 -11.33 -29.74 -5.73
N SER A 154 -11.86 -28.76 -6.40
CA SER A 154 -11.11 -27.56 -6.78
C SER A 154 -11.96 -26.31 -6.65
N VAL A 155 -11.30 -25.20 -6.35
CA VAL A 155 -11.87 -23.85 -6.25
C VAL A 155 -11.18 -22.95 -7.24
N GLU A 156 -11.93 -22.10 -7.93
CA GLU A 156 -11.39 -21.05 -8.78
C GLU A 156 -11.13 -19.79 -7.96
N LEU A 157 -9.93 -19.28 -8.09
CA LEU A 157 -9.46 -18.04 -7.49
C LEU A 157 -9.41 -16.98 -8.58
N ILE A 158 -9.92 -15.80 -8.28
CA ILE A 158 -9.98 -14.68 -9.21
C ILE A 158 -8.85 -13.72 -8.85
N VAL A 159 -7.96 -13.47 -9.79
CA VAL A 159 -6.93 -12.44 -9.67
C VAL A 159 -7.36 -11.25 -10.50
N THR A 160 -7.53 -10.11 -9.85
CA THR A 160 -7.89 -8.84 -10.49
C THR A 160 -6.67 -7.92 -10.48
N PHE A 161 -6.37 -7.32 -11.63
CA PHE A 161 -5.33 -6.33 -11.82
C PHE A 161 -5.96 -4.99 -12.22
N SER A 162 -5.69 -3.93 -11.45
CA SER A 162 -6.26 -2.58 -11.64
C SER A 162 -5.12 -1.55 -11.53
N PRO A 163 -4.39 -1.28 -12.63
CA PRO A 163 -3.27 -0.36 -12.59
C PRO A 163 -3.73 1.10 -12.45
N GLU A 164 -3.13 1.84 -11.53
CA GLU A 164 -3.32 3.29 -11.38
C GLU A 164 -2.25 4.08 -12.15
N VAL A 165 -1.08 3.47 -12.36
CA VAL A 165 0.05 4.08 -13.06
C VAL A 165 0.58 3.16 -14.16
N VAL A 166 1.25 3.75 -15.13
CA VAL A 166 1.90 3.05 -16.23
C VAL A 166 3.16 2.37 -15.75
N GLY A 167 3.33 1.10 -16.10
CA GLY A 167 4.53 0.35 -15.74
C GLY A 167 4.35 -1.16 -15.83
N GLU A 168 5.42 -1.85 -15.53
CA GLU A 168 5.44 -3.29 -15.34
C GLU A 168 5.40 -3.57 -13.84
N PHE A 169 4.54 -4.49 -13.45
CA PHE A 169 4.31 -4.85 -12.06
C PHE A 169 4.58 -6.32 -11.86
N GLU A 170 5.33 -6.63 -10.83
CA GLU A 170 5.59 -7.98 -10.39
C GLU A 170 5.40 -8.06 -8.88
N MET A 171 4.60 -9.04 -8.43
CA MET A 171 4.28 -9.21 -7.02
C MET A 171 4.06 -10.68 -6.71
N PRO A 172 4.76 -11.26 -5.74
CA PRO A 172 4.45 -12.58 -5.22
C PRO A 172 3.29 -12.50 -4.21
N ALA A 173 2.40 -13.46 -4.26
CA ALA A 173 1.40 -13.76 -3.26
C ALA A 173 1.59 -15.18 -2.77
N TYR A 174 1.43 -15.43 -1.48
CA TYR A 174 1.72 -16.72 -0.87
C TYR A 174 0.46 -17.34 -0.31
N LEU A 175 0.14 -18.55 -0.76
CA LEU A 175 -1.03 -19.28 -0.27
C LEU A 175 -0.62 -20.18 0.91
N GLN A 176 -1.11 -19.86 2.08
CA GLN A 176 -1.00 -20.72 3.25
C GLN A 176 -2.13 -21.74 3.23
N VAL A 177 -1.79 -23.02 3.39
CA VAL A 177 -2.76 -24.11 3.43
C VAL A 177 -2.62 -24.83 4.77
N SER A 178 -3.75 -25.13 5.43
CA SER A 178 -3.74 -25.87 6.70
C SER A 178 -3.16 -27.26 6.52
N GLY A 179 -2.29 -27.66 7.46
CA GLY A 179 -1.58 -28.95 7.42
C GLY A 179 -0.37 -28.98 6.49
N ARG A 180 0.01 -27.86 5.90
CA ARG A 180 1.23 -27.70 5.12
C ARG A 180 2.12 -26.64 5.76
N GLU A 181 3.42 -26.94 5.87
CA GLU A 181 4.40 -26.03 6.49
C GLU A 181 4.79 -24.92 5.52
N ASP A 182 5.07 -25.27 4.26
CA ASP A 182 5.48 -24.34 3.21
C ASP A 182 4.27 -23.70 2.55
N ARG A 183 4.35 -22.39 2.29
CA ARG A 183 3.37 -21.64 1.50
C ARG A 183 3.60 -21.85 0.00
N LEU A 184 2.49 -21.87 -0.76
CA LEU A 184 2.53 -21.99 -2.22
C LEU A 184 2.69 -20.59 -2.82
N PRO A 185 3.78 -20.31 -3.56
CA PRO A 185 3.95 -19.02 -4.20
C PRO A 185 3.09 -18.90 -5.47
N LEU A 186 2.54 -17.72 -5.69
CA LEU A 186 1.93 -17.28 -6.93
C LEU A 186 2.56 -15.96 -7.36
N HIS A 187 3.39 -15.98 -8.39
CA HIS A 187 4.03 -14.81 -8.96
C HIS A 187 3.07 -14.13 -9.94
N LEU A 188 2.63 -12.92 -9.60
CA LEU A 188 1.74 -12.08 -10.41
C LEU A 188 2.58 -11.14 -11.24
N GLN A 189 2.40 -11.17 -12.56
CA GLN A 189 3.05 -10.24 -13.49
C GLN A 189 1.99 -9.55 -14.33
N ALA A 190 2.10 -8.22 -14.46
CA ALA A 190 1.14 -7.41 -15.20
C ALA A 190 1.80 -6.18 -15.81
N THR A 191 1.19 -5.65 -16.86
CA THR A 191 1.63 -4.42 -17.51
C THR A 191 0.47 -3.43 -17.56
N GLY A 192 0.63 -2.29 -16.90
CA GLY A 192 -0.27 -1.15 -17.00
C GLY A 192 0.15 -0.23 -18.14
N VAL A 193 -0.77 0.16 -19.01
CA VAL A 193 -0.55 1.10 -20.08
C VAL A 193 -1.44 2.31 -19.95
N GLY A 194 -0.92 3.48 -20.31
CA GLY A 194 -1.65 4.74 -20.23
C GLY A 194 -0.83 5.85 -20.85
N PRO A 195 -1.35 7.07 -20.89
CA PRO A 195 -0.58 8.23 -21.23
C PRO A 195 0.47 8.48 -20.13
N LYS A 196 1.69 8.72 -20.53
CA LYS A 196 2.78 9.10 -19.63
C LYS A 196 3.49 10.30 -20.22
N VAL A 197 3.14 11.49 -19.73
CA VAL A 197 3.75 12.73 -20.18
C VAL A 197 4.78 13.18 -19.17
N THR A 198 5.98 13.50 -19.66
CA THR A 198 7.06 14.10 -18.88
C THR A 198 7.25 15.54 -19.31
N ILE A 199 7.66 16.39 -18.37
CA ILE A 199 7.93 17.80 -18.57
C ILE A 199 9.42 18.08 -18.39
N SER A 200 9.98 18.96 -19.21
CA SER A 200 11.43 19.26 -19.18
C SER A 200 11.92 19.86 -17.87
N TYR A 201 11.06 20.55 -17.14
CA TYR A 201 11.36 21.20 -15.87
C TYR A 201 10.22 21.05 -14.88
N ASP A 202 10.48 20.50 -13.71
CA ASP A 202 9.53 20.46 -12.59
C ASP A 202 9.33 21.84 -11.97
N LYS A 203 10.36 22.71 -12.09
CA LYS A 203 10.35 24.07 -11.60
C LYS A 203 11.08 24.97 -12.59
N LEU A 204 10.37 25.98 -13.09
CA LEU A 204 10.95 27.04 -13.90
C LEU A 204 11.29 28.25 -13.01
N GLU A 205 12.58 28.52 -12.81
CA GLU A 205 13.04 29.68 -12.06
C GLU A 205 13.32 30.84 -13.01
N ILE A 206 12.45 31.84 -12.96
CA ILE A 206 12.51 33.01 -13.83
C ILE A 206 13.59 34.02 -13.38
N GLY A 207 13.94 34.00 -12.09
CA GLY A 207 14.89 34.95 -11.50
C GLY A 207 14.33 36.37 -11.39
N ASN A 208 15.20 37.37 -11.43
CA ASN A 208 14.83 38.77 -11.36
C ASN A 208 14.52 39.32 -12.76
N VAL A 209 13.33 39.88 -12.93
CA VAL A 209 12.85 40.45 -14.18
C VAL A 209 12.44 41.91 -13.98
N PHE A 210 12.56 42.73 -15.03
CA PHE A 210 12.12 44.13 -14.99
C PHE A 210 10.59 44.18 -15.12
N ILE A 211 9.96 45.11 -14.39
CA ILE A 211 8.50 45.37 -14.49
C ILE A 211 8.20 45.76 -15.90
N GLY A 212 7.13 45.18 -16.46
CA GLY A 212 6.69 45.46 -17.83
C GLY A 212 7.47 44.74 -18.92
N SER A 213 8.60 44.09 -18.61
CA SER A 213 9.32 43.30 -19.59
C SER A 213 8.59 42.01 -19.90
N LEU A 214 8.56 41.66 -21.17
CA LEU A 214 8.07 40.37 -21.66
C LEU A 214 9.21 39.36 -21.59
N ASN A 215 8.99 38.25 -20.90
CA ASN A 215 9.98 37.19 -20.78
C ASN A 215 9.35 35.89 -21.28
N GLU A 216 10.01 35.23 -22.20
CA GLU A 216 9.54 34.01 -22.84
C GLU A 216 10.48 32.84 -22.48
N TYR A 217 9.88 31.73 -22.13
CA TYR A 217 10.55 30.49 -21.79
C TYR A 217 9.89 29.34 -22.53
N GLU A 218 10.68 28.34 -22.86
CA GLU A 218 10.18 27.16 -23.55
C GLU A 218 10.16 25.99 -22.58
N VAL A 219 9.03 25.30 -22.50
CA VAL A 219 8.84 24.08 -21.73
C VAL A 219 8.45 22.97 -22.70
N VAL A 220 9.16 21.85 -22.68
CA VAL A 220 8.90 20.73 -23.57
C VAL A 220 8.11 19.66 -22.81
N LEU A 221 6.99 19.24 -23.41
CA LEU A 221 6.20 18.10 -23.01
C LEU A 221 6.55 16.93 -23.93
N MET A 222 6.78 15.74 -23.36
CA MET A 222 7.08 14.53 -24.09
C MET A 222 6.20 13.39 -23.61
N ASN A 223 5.60 12.64 -24.54
CA ASN A 223 4.82 11.46 -24.25
C ASN A 223 5.72 10.22 -24.29
N ASP A 224 6.16 9.77 -23.12
CA ASP A 224 6.90 8.51 -22.92
C ASP A 224 5.98 7.30 -22.75
N GLY A 225 4.66 7.49 -22.86
CA GLY A 225 3.66 6.44 -22.75
C GLY A 225 3.51 5.61 -24.00
N ARG A 226 2.68 4.59 -23.93
CA ARG A 226 2.40 3.66 -25.04
C ARG A 226 1.11 4.00 -25.80
N ILE A 227 0.42 5.07 -25.42
CA ILE A 227 -0.81 5.57 -26.07
C ILE A 227 -0.74 7.08 -26.21
N PRO A 228 -1.52 7.69 -27.13
CA PRO A 228 -1.64 9.12 -27.22
C PRO A 228 -2.13 9.74 -25.91
N ALA A 229 -1.63 10.93 -25.58
CA ALA A 229 -1.97 11.69 -24.39
C ALA A 229 -2.65 13.00 -24.77
N GLU A 230 -3.82 13.25 -24.24
CA GLU A 230 -4.43 14.58 -24.25
C GLU A 230 -3.94 15.37 -23.05
N TRP A 231 -3.61 16.61 -23.24
CA TRP A 231 -3.14 17.49 -22.17
C TRP A 231 -3.78 18.87 -22.26
N HIS A 232 -3.95 19.50 -21.11
CA HIS A 232 -4.38 20.89 -21.01
C HIS A 232 -3.68 21.54 -19.82
N VAL A 233 -3.51 22.86 -19.95
CA VAL A 233 -2.94 23.69 -18.88
C VAL A 233 -4.07 24.23 -18.03
N GLU A 234 -4.05 23.94 -16.75
CA GLU A 234 -4.99 24.55 -15.82
C GLU A 234 -4.56 25.98 -15.49
N PRO A 235 -5.45 26.98 -15.65
CA PRO A 235 -5.12 28.36 -15.34
C PRO A 235 -4.92 28.54 -13.84
N ASN A 236 -3.84 29.22 -13.46
CA ASN A 236 -3.60 29.59 -12.08
C ASN A 236 -4.28 30.94 -11.77
N GLU A 237 -5.30 30.94 -10.93
CA GLU A 237 -6.08 32.13 -10.56
C GLU A 237 -5.41 33.05 -9.54
N SER A 238 -4.23 32.68 -9.02
CA SER A 238 -3.46 33.54 -8.10
C SER A 238 -3.07 34.86 -8.74
N THR A 239 -2.78 35.85 -7.91
CA THR A 239 -2.38 37.19 -8.40
C THR A 239 -1.16 37.13 -9.34
N PHE A 240 -0.18 36.28 -9.05
CA PHE A 240 0.97 36.05 -9.90
C PHE A 240 0.69 35.08 -11.04
N GLY A 241 -0.21 34.10 -10.85
CA GLY A 241 -0.59 33.15 -11.90
C GLY A 241 -1.17 33.83 -13.14
N LYS A 242 -1.90 34.91 -12.96
CA LYS A 242 -2.51 35.71 -14.06
C LYS A 242 -1.46 36.46 -14.92
N MET A 243 -0.23 36.59 -14.43
CA MET A 243 0.87 37.22 -15.17
C MET A 243 1.58 36.24 -16.11
N PHE A 244 1.22 34.96 -16.02
CA PHE A 244 1.71 33.92 -16.92
C PHE A 244 0.68 33.62 -18.00
N SER A 245 1.14 33.46 -19.21
CA SER A 245 0.38 32.87 -20.30
C SER A 245 1.15 31.72 -20.92
N LEU A 246 0.45 30.64 -21.24
CA LEU A 246 1.02 29.44 -21.84
C LEU A 246 0.37 29.18 -23.19
N SER A 247 1.21 28.98 -24.20
CA SER A 247 0.73 28.73 -25.57
C SER A 247 1.55 27.62 -26.24
N PRO A 248 0.92 26.58 -26.79
CA PRO A 248 -0.52 26.29 -26.71
C PRO A 248 -0.97 25.91 -25.29
N SER A 249 -2.26 26.07 -24.99
CA SER A 249 -2.85 25.72 -23.68
C SER A 249 -3.39 24.30 -23.62
N SER A 250 -3.50 23.60 -24.73
CA SER A 250 -3.94 22.21 -24.80
C SER A 250 -3.47 21.57 -26.10
N GLY A 251 -3.47 20.26 -26.14
CA GLY A 251 -3.09 19.50 -27.33
C GLY A 251 -3.14 17.99 -27.10
N THR A 252 -2.78 17.27 -28.14
CA THR A 252 -2.61 15.81 -28.10
C THR A 252 -1.18 15.47 -28.47
N LEU A 253 -0.55 14.59 -27.73
CA LEU A 253 0.79 14.05 -27.99
C LEU A 253 0.65 12.60 -28.40
N ASN A 254 1.10 12.23 -29.59
CA ASN A 254 1.22 10.85 -29.98
C ASN A 254 2.35 10.16 -29.20
N VAL A 255 2.43 8.85 -29.33
CA VAL A 255 3.49 8.04 -28.68
C VAL A 255 4.87 8.52 -29.14
N ASN A 256 5.76 8.80 -28.19
CA ASN A 256 7.11 9.37 -28.40
C ASN A 256 7.13 10.75 -29.07
N GLU A 257 6.02 11.46 -29.09
CA GLU A 257 5.92 12.83 -29.59
C GLU A 257 6.29 13.82 -28.48
N GLN A 258 6.93 14.91 -28.87
CA GLN A 258 7.19 16.04 -28.01
C GLN A 258 6.61 17.33 -28.59
N THR A 259 6.16 18.22 -27.73
CA THR A 259 5.68 19.55 -28.10
C THR A 259 6.25 20.60 -27.17
N SER A 260 6.52 21.78 -27.73
CA SER A 260 6.98 22.93 -26.96
C SER A 260 5.80 23.80 -26.56
N VAL A 261 5.77 24.18 -25.29
CA VAL A 261 4.83 25.15 -24.74
C VAL A 261 5.61 26.40 -24.38
N THR A 262 5.28 27.52 -25.00
CA THR A 262 5.86 28.81 -24.66
C THR A 262 5.19 29.37 -23.41
N VAL A 263 5.97 29.62 -22.38
CA VAL A 263 5.56 30.28 -21.15
C VAL A 263 5.96 31.74 -21.22
N THR A 264 5.00 32.62 -21.28
CA THR A 264 5.23 34.07 -21.32
C THR A 264 4.91 34.66 -19.94
N PHE A 265 5.85 35.41 -19.38
CA PHE A 265 5.66 36.12 -18.13
C PHE A 265 5.84 37.63 -18.33
N GLN A 266 4.85 38.37 -17.85
CA GLN A 266 4.89 39.83 -17.84
C GLN A 266 4.29 40.35 -16.52
N SER A 267 5.12 40.97 -15.68
CA SER A 267 4.66 41.57 -14.43
C SER A 267 4.38 43.06 -14.62
N ASP A 268 3.25 43.51 -14.15
CA ASP A 268 2.82 44.90 -14.11
C ASP A 268 3.01 45.55 -12.72
N LYS A 269 3.44 44.75 -11.72
CA LYS A 269 3.56 45.16 -10.31
C LYS A 269 4.87 44.64 -9.71
N LEU A 270 5.31 45.35 -8.66
CA LEU A 270 6.38 44.95 -7.73
C LEU A 270 5.86 43.93 -6.71
#